data_9280abfff739f3e6e51fafa08e387d49
#
_entry.id   9280abfff739f3e6e51fafa08e387d49
#
_cell.length_a   1.000
_cell.length_b   1.000
_cell.length_c   1.000
_cell.angle_alpha   90.00
_cell.angle_beta   90.00
_cell.angle_gamma   90.00
#
_symmetry.space_group_name_H-M   'P 1'
#
loop_
_entity.id
_entity.type
_entity.pdbx_description
1 polymer ?
#
loop_
_entity_poly.entity_id
_entity_poly.type
_entity_poly.pdbx_seq_one_letter_code
_entity_poly.pdbx_strand_id
1 'polypeptide(L)'
;MAAHQPTKALASFAADLDPAALPPEVRQKLGWLLLDYLRVCSIGARLPWSDWARKYIGLVGKEGASHVLFSANTLNPQHATFMNVTFGSSFDADDTHVGAMLHPGVAVWSAALATAEHVGQSGPQVLAAVVAGYETIIRIGLSLQPGHFRRGFQSTGTCDVFGTAAAAARLIFRGRDASRRIQEAIGLAGSYPSGVAQFYYSGSSGKRIQAAHAAQSGVAAALLAQAGFSGPVDIIEGSGGFARAYADAWDPAIIESGLGERFHLMDVLVKSHAAAARVAAAIDGMLALRQQHGFTANDIKTIRLGIPRVIAGRLTNVHPVDLQAAQMSLPFSVALAAKISMAADLVPAIAVADYEAALSDRSLFELEERTATDLDDEVEAASNERSTAARVSVELRDGRKLSIFVPAPKGSASRPFTAQEHEARFTRELSKRVSEKACADIISVAKDLDRLDPRWLGSVLSRG
;
A
#
# COMPACT_ATOMS: atom_id res chain seq x y z
N MET A 1 -11.79 -25.83 24.15
CA MET A 1 -11.72 -24.51 23.51
C MET A 1 -12.61 -24.59 22.28
N ALA A 2 -13.45 -23.57 22.00
CA ALA A 2 -14.20 -23.51 20.76
C ALA A 2 -13.21 -23.49 19.57
N ALA A 3 -13.56 -24.16 18.47
CA ALA A 3 -12.74 -24.14 17.27
C ALA A 3 -12.71 -22.71 16.69
N HIS A 4 -11.53 -22.23 16.30
CA HIS A 4 -11.39 -20.94 15.60
C HIS A 4 -12.19 -20.94 14.28
N GLN A 5 -12.89 -19.85 13.99
CA GLN A 5 -13.70 -19.65 12.78
C GLN A 5 -13.40 -18.29 12.13
N PRO A 6 -12.13 -18.00 11.76
CA PRO A 6 -11.73 -16.69 11.26
C PRO A 6 -12.49 -16.26 9.99
N THR A 7 -12.81 -17.16 9.07
CA THR A 7 -13.62 -16.82 7.89
C THR A 7 -14.98 -16.25 8.29
N LYS A 8 -15.67 -16.89 9.22
CA LYS A 8 -16.96 -16.44 9.74
C LYS A 8 -16.82 -15.15 10.55
N ALA A 9 -15.78 -15.03 11.38
CA ALA A 9 -15.52 -13.83 12.20
C ALA A 9 -15.35 -12.58 11.33
N LEU A 10 -14.54 -12.67 10.26
CA LEU A 10 -14.35 -11.57 9.31
C LEU A 10 -15.64 -11.22 8.56
N ALA A 11 -16.42 -12.21 8.15
CA ALA A 11 -17.68 -11.98 7.46
C ALA A 11 -18.73 -11.31 8.37
N SER A 12 -18.84 -11.75 9.62
CA SER A 12 -19.74 -11.14 10.60
C SER A 12 -19.31 -9.71 10.93
N PHE A 13 -18.01 -9.48 11.18
CA PHE A 13 -17.46 -8.14 11.37
C PHE A 13 -17.81 -7.20 10.20
N ALA A 14 -17.57 -7.65 8.96
CA ALA A 14 -17.89 -6.85 7.78
C ALA A 14 -19.39 -6.54 7.66
N ALA A 15 -20.26 -7.50 7.99
CA ALA A 15 -21.71 -7.32 7.95
C ALA A 15 -22.24 -6.35 9.02
N ASP A 16 -21.70 -6.48 10.24
CA ASP A 16 -22.22 -5.81 11.44
C ASP A 16 -21.54 -4.44 11.71
N LEU A 17 -20.49 -4.11 10.96
CA LEU A 17 -19.74 -2.87 11.15
C LEU A 17 -20.65 -1.66 10.98
N ASP A 18 -20.85 -0.93 12.09
CA ASP A 18 -21.52 0.37 12.09
C ASP A 18 -20.49 1.49 11.85
N PRO A 19 -20.53 2.17 10.71
CA PRO A 19 -19.62 3.28 10.45
C PRO A 19 -19.79 4.45 11.42
N ALA A 20 -20.97 4.63 12.05
CA ALA A 20 -21.19 5.69 13.03
C ALA A 20 -20.47 5.41 14.36
N ALA A 21 -20.23 4.14 14.69
CA ALA A 21 -19.51 3.71 15.89
C ALA A 21 -17.98 3.73 15.75
N LEU A 22 -17.45 4.04 14.58
CA LEU A 22 -16.00 4.10 14.37
C LEU A 22 -15.35 5.22 15.18
N PRO A 23 -14.22 4.94 15.89
CA PRO A 23 -13.46 5.96 16.60
C PRO A 23 -13.07 7.14 15.69
N PRO A 24 -13.10 8.39 16.20
CA PRO A 24 -12.75 9.57 15.41
C PRO A 24 -11.36 9.49 14.76
N GLU A 25 -10.37 8.91 15.46
CA GLU A 25 -9.01 8.71 14.96
C GLU A 25 -8.95 7.72 13.78
N VAL A 26 -9.79 6.69 13.79
CA VAL A 26 -9.92 5.75 12.66
C VAL A 26 -10.51 6.45 11.44
N ARG A 27 -11.57 7.24 11.64
CA ARG A 27 -12.16 8.05 10.56
C ARG A 27 -11.17 9.04 9.98
N GLN A 28 -10.41 9.72 10.84
CA GLN A 28 -9.38 10.66 10.42
C GLN A 28 -8.27 9.95 9.62
N LYS A 29 -7.78 8.81 10.11
CA LYS A 29 -6.78 8.00 9.40
C LYS A 29 -7.26 7.59 8.01
N LEU A 30 -8.51 7.16 7.87
CA LEU A 30 -9.10 6.79 6.58
C LEU A 30 -9.17 7.97 5.61
N GLY A 31 -9.47 9.17 6.10
CA GLY A 31 -9.40 10.39 5.27
C GLY A 31 -8.00 10.64 4.72
N TRP A 32 -6.96 10.49 5.55
CA TRP A 32 -5.57 10.61 5.09
C TRP A 32 -5.16 9.50 4.11
N LEU A 33 -5.64 8.28 4.34
CA LEU A 33 -5.40 7.15 3.42
C LEU A 33 -6.11 7.36 2.07
N LEU A 34 -7.32 7.95 2.05
CA LEU A 34 -7.98 8.34 0.80
C LEU A 34 -7.17 9.39 0.03
N LEU A 35 -6.70 10.45 0.71
CA LEU A 35 -5.87 11.46 0.04
C LEU A 35 -4.57 10.86 -0.52
N ASP A 36 -3.93 9.96 0.22
CA ASP A 36 -2.71 9.28 -0.24
C ASP A 36 -3.01 8.35 -1.42
N TYR A 37 -4.09 7.57 -1.37
CA TYR A 37 -4.54 6.74 -2.48
C TYR A 37 -4.76 7.55 -3.77
N LEU A 38 -5.47 8.67 -3.70
CA LEU A 38 -5.70 9.53 -4.85
C LEU A 38 -4.41 10.16 -5.37
N ARG A 39 -3.50 10.54 -4.48
CA ARG A 39 -2.17 11.06 -4.82
C ARG A 39 -1.35 10.05 -5.62
N VAL A 40 -1.26 8.81 -5.14
CA VAL A 40 -0.48 7.78 -5.85
C VAL A 40 -1.13 7.39 -7.16
N CYS A 41 -2.46 7.31 -7.24
CA CYS A 41 -3.17 7.08 -8.50
C CYS A 41 -2.93 8.21 -9.52
N SER A 42 -2.90 9.47 -9.08
CA SER A 42 -2.63 10.63 -9.95
C SER A 42 -1.27 10.56 -10.61
N ILE A 43 -0.24 10.16 -9.86
CA ILE A 43 1.12 9.98 -10.37
C ILE A 43 1.18 8.77 -11.29
N GLY A 44 0.72 7.61 -10.79
CA GLY A 44 0.82 6.33 -11.47
C GLY A 44 0.06 6.28 -12.80
N ALA A 45 -1.05 7.00 -12.92
CA ALA A 45 -1.82 7.06 -14.18
C ALA A 45 -1.03 7.61 -15.38
N ARG A 46 0.14 8.25 -15.16
CA ARG A 46 1.02 8.80 -16.21
C ARG A 46 2.18 7.89 -16.57
N LEU A 47 2.39 6.82 -15.81
CA LEU A 47 3.56 5.97 -15.99
C LEU A 47 3.36 5.00 -17.17
N PRO A 48 4.43 4.60 -17.87
CA PRO A 48 4.32 3.84 -19.12
C PRO A 48 3.53 2.53 -19.01
N TRP A 49 3.67 1.83 -17.88
CA TRP A 49 2.94 0.56 -17.65
C TRP A 49 1.44 0.76 -17.42
N SER A 50 1.01 1.95 -17.05
CA SER A 50 -0.41 2.30 -17.00
C SER A 50 -1.01 2.37 -18.42
N ASP A 51 -0.22 2.74 -19.43
CA ASP A 51 -0.63 2.65 -20.83
C ASP A 51 -0.73 1.20 -21.31
N TRP A 52 0.16 0.33 -20.82
CA TRP A 52 0.06 -1.11 -21.09
C TRP A 52 -1.21 -1.71 -20.49
N ALA A 53 -1.57 -1.31 -19.27
CA ALA A 53 -2.83 -1.70 -18.64
C ALA A 53 -4.05 -1.19 -19.40
N ARG A 54 -4.01 0.06 -19.91
CA ARG A 54 -5.08 0.60 -20.82
C ARG A 54 -5.23 -0.23 -22.09
N LYS A 55 -4.10 -0.62 -22.71
CA LYS A 55 -4.11 -1.50 -23.90
C LYS A 55 -4.73 -2.86 -23.57
N TYR A 56 -4.33 -3.47 -22.45
CA TYR A 56 -4.89 -4.75 -22.02
C TYR A 56 -6.40 -4.64 -21.75
N ILE A 57 -6.84 -3.63 -21.02
CA ILE A 57 -8.28 -3.40 -20.77
C ILE A 57 -9.05 -3.08 -22.05
N GLY A 58 -8.43 -2.45 -23.02
CA GLY A 58 -9.02 -2.24 -24.35
C GLY A 58 -9.36 -3.55 -25.09
N LEU A 59 -8.67 -4.66 -24.75
CA LEU A 59 -8.96 -5.98 -25.33
C LEU A 59 -10.04 -6.75 -24.57
N VAL A 60 -10.11 -6.61 -23.24
CA VAL A 60 -10.96 -7.45 -22.37
C VAL A 60 -12.00 -6.68 -21.57
N GLY A 61 -11.88 -5.36 -21.52
CA GLY A 61 -12.73 -4.48 -20.73
C GLY A 61 -14.17 -4.48 -21.19
N LYS A 62 -15.07 -4.30 -20.24
CA LYS A 62 -16.51 -4.12 -20.51
C LYS A 62 -16.95 -2.79 -19.93
N GLU A 63 -17.80 -2.09 -20.65
CA GLU A 63 -18.46 -0.88 -20.17
C GLU A 63 -19.25 -1.13 -18.88
N GLY A 64 -19.39 -0.10 -18.09
CA GLY A 64 -20.09 -0.11 -16.82
C GLY A 64 -20.19 1.28 -16.22
N ALA A 65 -20.58 1.36 -14.95
CA ALA A 65 -20.82 2.62 -14.25
C ALA A 65 -19.65 3.09 -13.37
N SER A 66 -18.57 2.29 -13.26
CA SER A 66 -17.47 2.57 -12.34
C SER A 66 -16.36 3.36 -13.04
N HIS A 67 -15.98 4.51 -12.48
CA HIS A 67 -14.95 5.36 -13.07
C HIS A 67 -13.55 4.74 -13.01
N VAL A 68 -12.82 4.89 -14.09
CA VAL A 68 -11.37 4.78 -14.10
C VAL A 68 -10.82 6.14 -13.73
N LEU A 69 -10.14 6.25 -12.59
CA LEU A 69 -9.60 7.51 -12.09
C LEU A 69 -8.68 8.17 -13.13
N PHE A 70 -8.73 9.48 -13.23
CA PHE A 70 -7.91 10.25 -14.19
C PHE A 70 -8.07 9.80 -15.65
N SER A 71 -9.28 9.34 -16.00
CA SER A 71 -9.69 8.93 -17.33
C SER A 71 -11.17 9.22 -17.52
N ALA A 72 -11.57 9.55 -18.76
CA ALA A 72 -12.98 9.74 -19.10
C ALA A 72 -13.78 8.42 -19.18
N ASN A 73 -13.11 7.27 -19.03
CA ASN A 73 -13.72 5.96 -19.21
C ASN A 73 -14.42 5.48 -17.94
N THR A 74 -15.55 4.82 -18.14
CA THR A 74 -16.21 4.00 -17.11
C THR A 74 -16.22 2.54 -17.55
N LEU A 75 -16.06 1.64 -16.60
CA LEU A 75 -15.99 0.20 -16.81
C LEU A 75 -16.89 -0.54 -15.82
N ASN A 76 -17.04 -1.84 -16.00
CA ASN A 76 -17.58 -2.67 -14.94
C ASN A 76 -16.67 -2.60 -13.68
N PRO A 77 -17.18 -2.90 -12.48
CA PRO A 77 -16.42 -2.66 -11.24
C PRO A 77 -15.12 -3.46 -11.16
N GLN A 78 -15.04 -4.65 -11.75
CA GLN A 78 -13.82 -5.46 -11.78
C GLN A 78 -12.71 -4.75 -12.57
N HIS A 79 -13.01 -4.30 -13.78
CA HIS A 79 -12.02 -3.70 -14.68
C HIS A 79 -11.65 -2.27 -14.24
N ALA A 80 -12.58 -1.51 -13.68
CA ALA A 80 -12.28 -0.23 -13.06
C ALA A 80 -11.34 -0.42 -11.85
N THR A 81 -11.61 -1.43 -11.02
CA THR A 81 -10.71 -1.82 -9.90
C THR A 81 -9.32 -2.16 -10.40
N PHE A 82 -9.20 -3.02 -11.42
CA PHE A 82 -7.90 -3.38 -12.01
C PHE A 82 -7.10 -2.13 -12.44
N MET A 83 -7.74 -1.22 -13.18
CA MET A 83 -7.09 0.00 -13.66
C MET A 83 -6.64 0.90 -12.50
N ASN A 84 -7.51 1.15 -11.54
CA ASN A 84 -7.24 2.06 -10.43
C ASN A 84 -6.14 1.50 -9.50
N VAL A 85 -6.12 0.19 -9.25
CA VAL A 85 -5.02 -0.47 -8.51
C VAL A 85 -3.71 -0.39 -9.30
N THR A 86 -3.73 -0.62 -10.62
CA THR A 86 -2.54 -0.49 -11.45
C THR A 86 -1.95 0.92 -11.34
N PHE A 87 -2.78 1.96 -11.32
CA PHE A 87 -2.30 3.33 -11.13
C PHE A 87 -1.67 3.50 -9.75
N GLY A 88 -2.37 3.10 -8.70
CA GLY A 88 -1.91 3.30 -7.31
C GLY A 88 -0.64 2.52 -6.97
N SER A 89 -0.51 1.28 -7.43
CA SER A 89 0.64 0.40 -7.14
C SER A 89 1.84 0.59 -8.09
N SER A 90 1.78 1.60 -8.95
CA SER A 90 2.69 1.75 -10.10
C SER A 90 4.14 2.01 -9.77
N PHE A 91 4.47 2.64 -8.64
CA PHE A 91 5.82 3.15 -8.38
C PHE A 91 6.27 3.03 -6.91
N ASP A 92 5.72 2.06 -6.21
CA ASP A 92 6.11 1.68 -4.84
C ASP A 92 6.02 2.82 -3.79
N ALA A 93 5.03 3.71 -3.93
CA ALA A 93 4.74 4.79 -2.99
C ALA A 93 3.36 4.69 -2.33
N ASP A 94 2.66 3.60 -2.60
CA ASP A 94 1.39 3.23 -1.98
C ASP A 94 1.55 2.82 -0.51
N ASP A 95 0.49 2.96 0.25
CA ASP A 95 0.48 2.62 1.67
C ASP A 95 0.91 1.17 1.94
N THR A 96 1.41 0.92 3.14
CA THR A 96 2.00 -0.39 3.47
C THR A 96 1.74 -0.75 4.92
N HIS A 97 1.27 -1.97 5.16
CA HIS A 97 1.34 -2.57 6.50
C HIS A 97 2.61 -3.42 6.60
N VAL A 98 3.61 -2.90 7.33
CA VAL A 98 4.97 -3.48 7.36
C VAL A 98 4.99 -4.91 7.90
N GLY A 99 4.24 -5.20 8.97
CA GLY A 99 4.17 -6.53 9.57
C GLY A 99 3.45 -7.55 8.71
N ALA A 100 2.37 -7.15 8.06
CA ALA A 100 1.63 -8.01 7.13
C ALA A 100 2.32 -8.14 5.76
N MET A 101 3.36 -7.32 5.50
CA MET A 101 4.15 -7.28 4.25
C MET A 101 3.30 -7.08 2.99
N LEU A 102 2.32 -6.17 3.04
CA LEU A 102 1.35 -5.94 1.97
C LEU A 102 0.94 -4.47 1.84
N HIS A 103 0.25 -4.15 0.74
CA HIS A 103 -0.17 -2.79 0.35
C HIS A 103 -1.70 -2.71 0.25
N PRO A 104 -2.44 -2.54 1.37
CA PRO A 104 -3.88 -2.76 1.39
C PRO A 104 -4.69 -1.65 0.72
N GLY A 105 -4.23 -0.39 0.79
CA GLY A 105 -5.07 0.76 0.46
C GLY A 105 -5.43 0.85 -1.01
N VAL A 106 -4.47 0.63 -1.90
CA VAL A 106 -4.74 0.70 -3.35
C VAL A 106 -5.78 -0.34 -3.78
N ALA A 107 -5.74 -1.53 -3.18
CA ALA A 107 -6.70 -2.59 -3.46
C ALA A 107 -8.09 -2.27 -2.89
N VAL A 108 -8.15 -1.92 -1.61
CA VAL A 108 -9.40 -1.70 -0.89
C VAL A 108 -10.15 -0.47 -1.40
N TRP A 109 -9.48 0.68 -1.52
CA TRP A 109 -10.12 1.90 -2.04
C TRP A 109 -10.62 1.72 -3.47
N SER A 110 -9.81 1.09 -4.34
CA SER A 110 -10.24 0.85 -5.73
C SER A 110 -11.48 -0.06 -5.80
N ALA A 111 -11.49 -1.17 -5.06
CA ALA A 111 -12.61 -2.09 -5.03
C ALA A 111 -13.86 -1.47 -4.42
N ALA A 112 -13.71 -0.74 -3.29
CA ALA A 112 -14.84 -0.12 -2.60
C ALA A 112 -15.48 0.98 -3.45
N LEU A 113 -14.69 1.91 -4.01
CA LEU A 113 -15.21 3.00 -4.83
C LEU A 113 -15.89 2.46 -6.11
N ALA A 114 -15.22 1.56 -6.85
CA ALA A 114 -15.78 1.00 -8.07
C ALA A 114 -17.07 0.19 -7.82
N THR A 115 -17.11 -0.61 -6.74
CA THR A 115 -18.32 -1.36 -6.38
C THR A 115 -19.44 -0.44 -5.90
N ALA A 116 -19.10 0.59 -5.10
CA ALA A 116 -20.08 1.55 -4.60
C ALA A 116 -20.78 2.32 -5.74
N GLU A 117 -20.03 2.74 -6.76
CA GLU A 117 -20.61 3.33 -7.98
C GLU A 117 -21.56 2.38 -8.70
N HIS A 118 -21.15 1.10 -8.82
CA HIS A 118 -21.93 0.06 -9.47
C HIS A 118 -23.27 -0.19 -8.78
N VAL A 119 -23.29 -0.24 -7.44
CA VAL A 119 -24.50 -0.53 -6.66
C VAL A 119 -25.20 0.71 -6.09
N GLY A 120 -24.69 1.91 -6.38
CA GLY A 120 -25.28 3.17 -5.95
C GLY A 120 -25.16 3.45 -4.44
N GLN A 121 -24.01 3.12 -3.85
CA GLN A 121 -23.72 3.39 -2.43
C GLN A 121 -22.77 4.58 -2.26
N SER A 122 -22.86 5.24 -1.10
CA SER A 122 -22.04 6.41 -0.79
C SER A 122 -21.69 6.49 0.70
N GLY A 123 -20.87 7.45 1.06
CA GLY A 123 -20.55 7.87 2.41
C GLY A 123 -20.33 6.75 3.42
N PRO A 124 -21.22 6.63 4.42
CA PRO A 124 -21.05 5.69 5.51
C PRO A 124 -20.88 4.22 5.06
N GLN A 125 -21.53 3.85 3.94
CA GLN A 125 -21.44 2.47 3.44
C GLN A 125 -20.08 2.18 2.81
N VAL A 126 -19.51 3.15 2.09
CA VAL A 126 -18.14 3.05 1.56
C VAL A 126 -17.15 2.97 2.71
N LEU A 127 -17.33 3.79 3.74
CA LEU A 127 -16.47 3.79 4.93
C LEU A 127 -16.45 2.41 5.62
N ALA A 128 -17.64 1.82 5.85
CA ALA A 128 -17.73 0.47 6.42
C ALA A 128 -17.05 -0.59 5.55
N ALA A 129 -17.23 -0.52 4.23
CA ALA A 129 -16.61 -1.44 3.28
C ALA A 129 -15.08 -1.32 3.29
N VAL A 130 -14.56 -0.10 3.32
CA VAL A 130 -13.13 0.17 3.36
C VAL A 130 -12.51 -0.38 4.65
N VAL A 131 -13.12 -0.13 5.82
CA VAL A 131 -12.65 -0.69 7.10
C VAL A 131 -12.66 -2.22 7.06
N ALA A 132 -13.75 -2.83 6.61
CA ALA A 132 -13.86 -4.28 6.49
C ALA A 132 -12.77 -4.86 5.58
N GLY A 133 -12.48 -4.21 4.46
CA GLY A 133 -11.41 -4.60 3.54
C GLY A 133 -10.03 -4.52 4.17
N TYR A 134 -9.66 -3.38 4.77
CA TYR A 134 -8.37 -3.21 5.43
C TYR A 134 -8.14 -4.23 6.54
N GLU A 135 -9.11 -4.37 7.46
CA GLU A 135 -8.98 -5.31 8.58
C GLU A 135 -8.88 -6.77 8.10
N THR A 136 -9.64 -7.16 7.08
CA THR A 136 -9.56 -8.50 6.50
C THR A 136 -8.18 -8.78 5.92
N ILE A 137 -7.65 -7.90 5.07
CA ILE A 137 -6.34 -8.07 4.43
C ILE A 137 -5.23 -8.12 5.47
N ILE A 138 -5.20 -7.15 6.39
CA ILE A 138 -4.10 -6.98 7.33
C ILE A 138 -4.07 -8.15 8.32
N ARG A 139 -5.22 -8.56 8.87
CA ARG A 139 -5.28 -9.66 9.83
C ARG A 139 -4.89 -11.00 9.21
N ILE A 140 -5.35 -11.29 7.99
CA ILE A 140 -4.90 -12.47 7.24
C ILE A 140 -3.39 -12.39 7.01
N GLY A 141 -2.89 -11.26 6.51
CA GLY A 141 -1.45 -11.07 6.26
C GLY A 141 -0.61 -11.27 7.52
N LEU A 142 -0.98 -10.66 8.65
CA LEU A 142 -0.28 -10.80 9.93
C LEU A 142 -0.26 -12.24 10.43
N SER A 143 -1.37 -12.98 10.30
CA SER A 143 -1.51 -14.34 10.81
C SER A 143 -0.56 -15.33 10.14
N LEU A 144 -0.09 -15.04 8.92
CA LEU A 144 0.73 -15.93 8.10
C LEU A 144 2.23 -15.60 8.12
N GLN A 145 2.61 -14.41 8.63
CA GLN A 145 4.00 -13.98 8.60
C GLN A 145 4.82 -14.59 9.74
N PRO A 146 6.13 -14.82 9.53
CA PRO A 146 6.90 -14.61 8.29
C PRO A 146 6.91 -15.80 7.33
N GLY A 147 6.23 -16.90 7.64
CA GLY A 147 6.26 -18.16 6.89
C GLY A 147 5.84 -18.00 5.44
N HIS A 148 4.73 -17.28 5.22
CA HIS A 148 4.19 -17.00 3.90
C HIS A 148 5.21 -16.31 2.96
N PHE A 149 5.85 -15.24 3.44
CA PHE A 149 6.84 -14.52 2.65
C PHE A 149 8.11 -15.36 2.40
N ARG A 150 8.54 -16.18 3.39
CA ARG A 150 9.72 -17.07 3.24
C ARG A 150 9.50 -18.13 2.17
N ARG A 151 8.27 -18.56 1.95
CA ARG A 151 7.90 -19.50 0.86
C ARG A 151 7.91 -18.84 -0.52
N GLY A 152 8.19 -17.55 -0.64
CA GLY A 152 8.30 -16.83 -1.89
C GLY A 152 6.98 -16.26 -2.42
N PHE A 153 5.95 -16.14 -1.59
CA PHE A 153 4.71 -15.47 -1.99
C PHE A 153 4.79 -13.95 -1.79
N GLN A 154 4.08 -13.22 -2.63
CA GLN A 154 3.88 -11.79 -2.50
C GLN A 154 2.52 -11.54 -1.82
N SER A 155 2.56 -11.06 -0.56
CA SER A 155 1.38 -11.01 0.30
C SER A 155 0.25 -10.14 -0.24
N THR A 156 0.54 -9.03 -0.94
CA THR A 156 -0.48 -8.21 -1.61
C THR A 156 -1.25 -9.03 -2.65
N GLY A 157 -0.55 -9.81 -3.49
CA GLY A 157 -1.20 -10.66 -4.50
C GLY A 157 -2.04 -11.79 -3.94
N THR A 158 -1.68 -12.30 -2.76
CA THR A 158 -2.36 -13.47 -2.18
C THR A 158 -3.41 -13.11 -1.14
N CYS A 159 -3.25 -12.02 -0.37
CA CYS A 159 -4.16 -11.64 0.73
C CYS A 159 -5.21 -10.60 0.32
N ASP A 160 -4.87 -9.67 -0.60
CA ASP A 160 -5.76 -8.55 -0.93
C ASP A 160 -7.07 -9.02 -1.56
N VAL A 161 -7.07 -10.18 -2.20
CA VAL A 161 -8.28 -10.77 -2.78
C VAL A 161 -9.40 -11.00 -1.74
N PHE A 162 -9.05 -11.39 -0.52
CA PHE A 162 -10.02 -11.63 0.54
C PHE A 162 -10.65 -10.34 1.06
N GLY A 163 -9.83 -9.31 1.28
CA GLY A 163 -10.36 -8.03 1.76
C GLY A 163 -11.11 -7.25 0.71
N THR A 164 -10.70 -7.33 -0.55
CA THR A 164 -11.46 -6.70 -1.64
C THR A 164 -12.78 -7.42 -1.89
N ALA A 165 -12.83 -8.75 -1.70
CA ALA A 165 -14.10 -9.50 -1.68
C ALA A 165 -15.00 -9.09 -0.50
N ALA A 166 -14.44 -8.95 0.71
CA ALA A 166 -15.18 -8.50 1.88
C ALA A 166 -15.73 -7.08 1.68
N ALA A 167 -14.93 -6.14 1.17
CA ALA A 167 -15.33 -4.76 0.90
C ALA A 167 -16.44 -4.68 -0.15
N ALA A 168 -16.28 -5.37 -1.29
CA ALA A 168 -17.27 -5.40 -2.35
C ALA A 168 -18.58 -6.08 -1.89
N ALA A 169 -18.47 -7.23 -1.22
CA ALA A 169 -19.63 -7.94 -0.70
C ALA A 169 -20.39 -7.13 0.36
N ARG A 170 -19.70 -6.37 1.22
CA ARG A 170 -20.31 -5.46 2.20
C ARG A 170 -21.18 -4.37 1.55
N LEU A 171 -20.81 -3.92 0.36
CA LEU A 171 -21.58 -2.94 -0.41
C LEU A 171 -22.79 -3.59 -1.12
N ILE A 172 -22.63 -4.82 -1.56
CA ILE A 172 -23.66 -5.57 -2.32
C ILE A 172 -24.73 -6.15 -1.38
N PHE A 173 -24.30 -6.78 -0.27
CA PHE A 173 -25.21 -7.54 0.60
C PHE A 173 -25.56 -6.78 1.87
N ARG A 174 -26.87 -6.82 2.22
CA ARG A 174 -27.44 -6.15 3.40
C ARG A 174 -28.51 -6.99 4.05
N GLY A 175 -28.86 -6.63 5.27
CA GLY A 175 -29.93 -7.29 6.02
C GLY A 175 -29.51 -8.64 6.62
N ARG A 176 -30.47 -9.49 6.95
CA ARG A 176 -30.26 -10.69 7.77
C ARG A 176 -29.25 -11.70 7.21
N ASP A 177 -29.14 -11.80 5.91
CA ASP A 177 -28.26 -12.77 5.24
C ASP A 177 -26.88 -12.19 4.90
N ALA A 178 -26.61 -10.92 5.23
CA ALA A 178 -25.38 -10.23 4.81
C ALA A 178 -24.13 -11.00 5.25
N SER A 179 -24.00 -11.38 6.52
CA SER A 179 -22.84 -12.11 7.05
C SER A 179 -22.59 -13.41 6.27
N ARG A 180 -23.63 -14.22 6.04
CA ARG A 180 -23.52 -15.46 5.26
C ARG A 180 -23.07 -15.19 3.81
N ARG A 181 -23.65 -14.17 3.16
CA ARG A 181 -23.32 -13.84 1.77
C ARG A 181 -21.91 -13.26 1.63
N ILE A 182 -21.45 -12.49 2.60
CA ILE A 182 -20.06 -12.00 2.67
C ILE A 182 -19.12 -13.19 2.91
N GLN A 183 -19.47 -14.13 3.77
CA GLN A 183 -18.69 -15.36 3.99
C GLN A 183 -18.55 -16.18 2.70
N GLU A 184 -19.61 -16.32 1.91
CA GLU A 184 -19.58 -16.97 0.59
C GLU A 184 -18.64 -16.23 -0.38
N ALA A 185 -18.67 -14.90 -0.41
CA ALA A 185 -17.77 -14.11 -1.25
C ALA A 185 -16.29 -14.27 -0.82
N ILE A 186 -16.00 -14.23 0.49
CA ILE A 186 -14.66 -14.51 1.03
C ILE A 186 -14.25 -15.95 0.68
N GLY A 187 -15.16 -16.90 0.77
CA GLY A 187 -14.93 -18.30 0.39
C GLY A 187 -14.56 -18.46 -1.07
N LEU A 188 -15.31 -17.81 -1.98
CA LEU A 188 -15.02 -17.81 -3.41
C LEU A 188 -13.68 -17.14 -3.74
N ALA A 189 -13.32 -16.09 -3.00
CA ALA A 189 -12.05 -15.40 -3.16
C ALA A 189 -10.84 -16.32 -2.97
N GLY A 190 -10.97 -17.37 -2.15
CA GLY A 190 -9.93 -18.38 -1.94
C GLY A 190 -9.51 -19.18 -3.18
N SER A 191 -10.24 -19.05 -4.28
CA SER A 191 -9.87 -19.66 -5.56
C SER A 191 -8.87 -18.82 -6.39
N TYR A 192 -8.55 -17.59 -5.95
CA TYR A 192 -7.76 -16.63 -6.73
C TYR A 192 -6.42 -16.18 -6.14
N PRO A 193 -6.01 -16.52 -4.90
CA PRO A 193 -4.74 -16.07 -4.36
C PRO A 193 -3.59 -16.42 -5.30
N SER A 194 -2.81 -15.43 -5.71
CA SER A 194 -1.72 -15.61 -6.66
C SER A 194 -0.63 -14.56 -6.45
N GLY A 195 0.53 -14.82 -7.06
CA GLY A 195 1.64 -13.88 -7.03
C GLY A 195 2.83 -14.41 -6.22
N VAL A 196 3.97 -14.46 -6.90
CA VAL A 196 5.25 -14.88 -6.33
C VAL A 196 6.24 -13.73 -6.32
N ALA A 197 7.15 -13.76 -5.37
CA ALA A 197 8.11 -12.69 -5.09
C ALA A 197 9.34 -12.70 -6.01
N GLN A 198 9.37 -13.48 -7.10
CA GLN A 198 10.51 -13.61 -8.01
C GLN A 198 10.95 -12.27 -8.61
N PHE A 199 10.04 -11.30 -8.77
CA PHE A 199 10.37 -9.97 -9.28
C PHE A 199 11.40 -9.21 -8.42
N TYR A 200 11.59 -9.55 -7.15
CA TYR A 200 12.64 -8.97 -6.30
C TYR A 200 14.05 -9.33 -6.81
N TYR A 201 14.18 -10.47 -7.48
CA TYR A 201 15.47 -11.02 -7.89
C TYR A 201 15.76 -10.80 -9.37
N SER A 202 14.75 -10.84 -10.22
CA SER A 202 14.91 -10.77 -11.68
C SER A 202 14.46 -9.46 -12.32
N GLY A 203 13.88 -8.54 -11.54
CA GLY A 203 13.23 -7.34 -12.06
C GLY A 203 12.02 -7.70 -12.92
N SER A 204 11.00 -6.95 -12.96
CA SER A 204 9.89 -7.01 -13.93
C SER A 204 8.77 -6.05 -13.57
N SER A 205 7.80 -5.85 -14.48
CA SER A 205 6.57 -5.13 -14.17
C SER A 205 5.54 -5.96 -13.38
N GLY A 206 5.83 -7.24 -13.10
CA GLY A 206 4.89 -8.21 -12.53
C GLY A 206 4.29 -7.84 -11.18
N LYS A 207 5.05 -7.18 -10.29
CA LYS A 207 4.54 -6.70 -8.99
C LYS A 207 3.25 -5.87 -9.14
N ARG A 208 3.18 -4.99 -10.12
CA ARG A 208 2.05 -4.07 -10.34
C ARG A 208 0.78 -4.81 -10.73
N ILE A 209 0.94 -5.87 -11.52
CA ILE A 209 -0.19 -6.71 -11.97
C ILE A 209 -0.72 -7.60 -10.85
N GLN A 210 0.12 -8.06 -9.93
CA GLN A 210 -0.30 -8.93 -8.83
C GLN A 210 -1.33 -8.24 -7.93
N ALA A 211 -1.10 -6.99 -7.52
CA ALA A 211 -2.04 -6.22 -6.72
C ALA A 211 -3.36 -5.97 -7.49
N ALA A 212 -3.27 -5.56 -8.76
CA ALA A 212 -4.42 -5.28 -9.59
C ALA A 212 -5.28 -6.54 -9.84
N HIS A 213 -4.62 -7.68 -10.10
CA HIS A 213 -5.30 -8.96 -10.27
C HIS A 213 -5.99 -9.43 -8.99
N ALA A 214 -5.33 -9.35 -7.83
CA ALA A 214 -5.92 -9.72 -6.56
C ALA A 214 -7.19 -8.91 -6.27
N ALA A 215 -7.13 -7.58 -6.43
CA ALA A 215 -8.27 -6.72 -6.17
C ALA A 215 -9.43 -6.96 -7.16
N GLN A 216 -9.14 -7.09 -8.44
CA GLN A 216 -10.13 -7.45 -9.48
C GLN A 216 -10.81 -8.78 -9.15
N SER A 217 -10.05 -9.78 -8.74
CA SER A 217 -10.55 -11.12 -8.42
C SER A 217 -11.43 -11.12 -7.16
N GLY A 218 -11.12 -10.29 -6.17
CA GLY A 218 -11.98 -10.13 -4.99
C GLY A 218 -13.35 -9.51 -5.35
N VAL A 219 -13.37 -8.48 -6.19
CA VAL A 219 -14.63 -7.93 -6.72
C VAL A 219 -15.37 -8.98 -7.53
N ALA A 220 -14.66 -9.80 -8.34
CA ALA A 220 -15.27 -10.91 -9.07
C ALA A 220 -15.94 -11.94 -8.13
N ALA A 221 -15.27 -12.30 -7.03
CA ALA A 221 -15.79 -13.22 -6.03
C ALA A 221 -17.10 -12.71 -5.41
N ALA A 222 -17.17 -11.40 -5.08
CA ALA A 222 -18.39 -10.78 -4.57
C ALA A 222 -19.55 -10.78 -5.59
N LEU A 223 -19.26 -10.52 -6.85
CA LEU A 223 -20.25 -10.57 -7.94
C LEU A 223 -20.70 -12.01 -8.25
N LEU A 224 -19.80 -13.01 -8.16
CA LEU A 224 -20.16 -14.42 -8.28
C LEU A 224 -21.09 -14.84 -7.14
N ALA A 225 -20.79 -14.42 -5.91
CA ALA A 225 -21.72 -14.63 -4.80
C ALA A 225 -23.07 -13.97 -5.08
N GLN A 226 -23.10 -12.74 -5.61
CA GLN A 226 -24.36 -12.07 -6.00
C GLN A 226 -25.13 -12.86 -7.06
N ALA A 227 -24.43 -13.49 -8.00
CA ALA A 227 -25.04 -14.34 -9.02
C ALA A 227 -25.56 -15.69 -8.51
N GLY A 228 -25.26 -16.07 -7.23
CA GLY A 228 -25.76 -17.27 -6.60
C GLY A 228 -24.74 -18.39 -6.37
N PHE A 229 -23.46 -18.17 -6.70
CA PHE A 229 -22.39 -19.11 -6.33
C PHE A 229 -22.13 -19.08 -4.84
N SER A 230 -21.81 -20.24 -4.27
CA SER A 230 -21.38 -20.40 -2.87
C SER A 230 -19.89 -20.70 -2.79
N GLY A 231 -19.23 -20.17 -1.77
CA GLY A 231 -17.83 -20.47 -1.45
C GLY A 231 -17.69 -21.33 -0.19
N PRO A 232 -16.54 -21.97 0.03
CA PRO A 232 -16.26 -22.68 1.28
C PRO A 232 -16.39 -21.76 2.49
N VAL A 233 -17.11 -22.21 3.51
CA VAL A 233 -17.41 -21.41 4.71
C VAL A 233 -16.21 -21.24 5.65
N ASP A 234 -15.17 -22.04 5.46
CA ASP A 234 -13.94 -22.14 6.25
C ASP A 234 -12.67 -22.00 5.36
N ILE A 235 -12.75 -21.16 4.32
CA ILE A 235 -11.69 -21.04 3.30
C ILE A 235 -10.32 -20.67 3.88
N ILE A 236 -10.26 -19.96 5.00
CA ILE A 236 -9.00 -19.59 5.65
C ILE A 236 -8.48 -20.74 6.50
N GLU A 237 -9.32 -21.27 7.40
CA GLU A 237 -8.95 -22.23 8.45
C GLU A 237 -9.12 -23.70 8.07
N GLY A 238 -9.86 -24.01 7.03
CA GLY A 238 -10.20 -25.37 6.63
C GLY A 238 -8.98 -26.27 6.38
N SER A 239 -9.18 -27.60 6.37
CA SER A 239 -8.08 -28.56 6.14
C SER A 239 -7.38 -28.40 4.79
N GLY A 240 -8.09 -27.97 3.76
CA GLY A 240 -7.57 -27.54 2.46
C GLY A 240 -7.57 -26.03 2.28
N GLY A 241 -7.65 -25.27 3.38
CA GLY A 241 -7.81 -23.81 3.36
C GLY A 241 -6.53 -23.05 3.06
N PHE A 242 -6.72 -21.74 2.85
CA PHE A 242 -5.67 -20.81 2.44
C PHE A 242 -4.45 -20.79 3.39
N ALA A 243 -4.70 -20.72 4.70
CA ALA A 243 -3.62 -20.64 5.68
C ALA A 243 -2.68 -21.85 5.59
N ARG A 244 -3.23 -23.05 5.48
CA ARG A 244 -2.45 -24.29 5.37
C ARG A 244 -1.72 -24.43 4.03
N ALA A 245 -2.35 -23.97 2.95
CA ALA A 245 -1.75 -24.05 1.61
C ALA A 245 -0.60 -23.05 1.42
N TYR A 246 -0.67 -21.88 2.07
CA TYR A 246 0.20 -20.75 1.79
C TYR A 246 1.20 -20.42 2.90
N ALA A 247 1.13 -21.05 4.08
CA ALA A 247 2.10 -20.85 5.16
C ALA A 247 2.41 -22.14 5.90
N ASP A 248 3.64 -22.26 6.41
CA ASP A 248 4.07 -23.42 7.21
C ASP A 248 3.48 -23.38 8.62
N ALA A 249 3.23 -22.17 9.13
CA ALA A 249 2.58 -21.90 10.40
C ALA A 249 1.73 -20.64 10.29
N TRP A 250 0.65 -20.58 11.03
CA TRP A 250 -0.24 -19.43 11.11
C TRP A 250 -0.93 -19.36 12.46
N ASP A 251 -1.40 -18.17 12.83
CA ASP A 251 -2.08 -17.94 14.10
C ASP A 251 -3.50 -17.40 13.87
N PRO A 252 -4.55 -18.21 14.04
CA PRO A 252 -5.94 -17.79 13.87
C PRO A 252 -6.37 -16.71 14.89
N ALA A 253 -5.74 -16.66 16.06
CA ALA A 253 -6.07 -15.68 17.09
C ALA A 253 -5.76 -14.25 16.63
N ILE A 254 -4.77 -14.03 15.77
CA ILE A 254 -4.47 -12.72 15.20
C ILE A 254 -5.65 -12.20 14.36
N ILE A 255 -6.36 -13.10 13.67
CA ILE A 255 -7.52 -12.71 12.86
C ILE A 255 -8.69 -12.32 13.75
N GLU A 256 -8.96 -13.10 14.79
CA GLU A 256 -10.19 -12.98 15.59
C GLU A 256 -10.06 -11.97 16.76
N SER A 257 -8.88 -11.84 17.35
CA SER A 257 -8.70 -11.03 18.57
C SER A 257 -8.91 -9.55 18.35
N GLY A 258 -9.77 -8.93 19.19
CA GLY A 258 -10.04 -7.49 19.16
C GLY A 258 -10.64 -7.00 17.85
N LEU A 259 -11.32 -7.87 17.09
CA LEU A 259 -12.01 -7.51 15.85
C LEU A 259 -13.18 -6.58 16.19
N GLY A 260 -13.15 -5.35 15.60
CA GLY A 260 -14.08 -4.28 15.94
C GLY A 260 -13.65 -3.37 17.10
N GLU A 261 -12.64 -3.76 17.87
CA GLU A 261 -12.09 -2.96 18.98
C GLU A 261 -10.71 -2.39 18.65
N ARG A 262 -9.84 -3.21 18.06
CA ARG A 262 -8.52 -2.82 17.58
C ARG A 262 -8.50 -2.78 16.06
N PHE A 263 -8.16 -1.65 15.50
CA PHE A 263 -8.06 -1.42 14.05
C PHE A 263 -6.59 -1.43 13.61
N HIS A 264 -6.19 -2.48 12.91
CA HIS A 264 -4.82 -2.63 12.38
C HIS A 264 -4.52 -1.63 11.25
N LEU A 265 -5.53 -1.05 10.62
CA LEU A 265 -5.34 0.03 9.64
C LEU A 265 -4.64 1.25 10.25
N MET A 266 -4.68 1.43 11.58
CA MET A 266 -3.95 2.49 12.28
C MET A 266 -2.43 2.33 12.19
N ASP A 267 -1.93 1.10 12.02
CA ASP A 267 -0.52 0.78 11.87
C ASP A 267 -0.01 0.90 10.41
N VAL A 268 -0.90 1.24 9.47
CA VAL A 268 -0.54 1.44 8.05
C VAL A 268 0.37 2.66 7.90
N LEU A 269 1.53 2.42 7.30
CA LEU A 269 2.51 3.41 6.90
C LEU A 269 2.08 4.10 5.61
N VAL A 270 2.03 5.42 5.60
CA VAL A 270 1.94 6.25 4.39
C VAL A 270 3.36 6.60 3.94
N LYS A 271 3.79 6.10 2.80
CA LYS A 271 5.18 6.26 2.35
C LYS A 271 5.54 7.71 2.00
N SER A 272 6.69 8.18 2.49
CA SER A 272 7.28 9.47 2.10
C SER A 272 7.91 9.41 0.71
N HIS A 273 8.57 8.29 0.39
CA HIS A 273 9.43 8.10 -0.77
C HIS A 273 8.87 7.04 -1.71
N ALA A 274 9.20 7.14 -2.98
CA ALA A 274 8.88 6.15 -4.02
C ALA A 274 9.85 4.95 -3.93
N ALA A 275 9.86 4.25 -2.79
CA ALA A 275 10.80 3.18 -2.48
C ALA A 275 10.16 2.10 -1.59
N ALA A 276 10.87 0.99 -1.42
CA ALA A 276 10.47 -0.02 -0.45
C ALA A 276 10.31 0.58 0.96
N ALA A 277 9.22 0.23 1.66
CA ALA A 277 8.92 0.81 2.97
C ALA A 277 10.06 0.64 3.99
N ARG A 278 10.80 -0.46 3.90
CA ARG A 278 11.87 -0.81 4.83
C ARG A 278 13.19 -0.05 4.59
N VAL A 279 13.33 0.71 3.49
CA VAL A 279 14.51 1.57 3.26
C VAL A 279 14.26 3.03 3.64
N ALA A 280 13.02 3.40 3.91
CA ALA A 280 12.60 4.78 4.10
C ALA A 280 13.27 5.47 5.31
N ALA A 281 13.49 4.75 6.43
CA ALA A 281 14.17 5.33 7.59
C ALA A 281 15.62 5.76 7.29
N ALA A 282 16.33 4.99 6.47
CA ALA A 282 17.68 5.36 6.07
C ALA A 282 17.70 6.56 5.11
N ILE A 283 16.71 6.66 4.21
CA ILE A 283 16.53 7.85 3.36
C ILE A 283 16.26 9.07 4.24
N ASP A 284 15.31 8.99 5.18
CA ASP A 284 15.03 10.06 6.15
C ASP A 284 16.30 10.49 6.91
N GLY A 285 17.12 9.51 7.34
CA GLY A 285 18.36 9.75 8.05
C GLY A 285 19.38 10.53 7.23
N MET A 286 19.59 10.18 5.96
CA MET A 286 20.50 10.91 5.06
C MET A 286 20.00 12.33 4.80
N LEU A 287 18.70 12.51 4.55
CA LEU A 287 18.10 13.83 4.35
C LEU A 287 18.24 14.70 5.60
N ALA A 288 18.03 14.14 6.79
CA ALA A 288 18.19 14.85 8.06
C ALA A 288 19.65 15.27 8.31
N LEU A 289 20.62 14.39 8.08
CA LEU A 289 22.05 14.72 8.22
C LEU A 289 22.45 15.87 7.28
N ARG A 290 21.98 15.83 6.04
CA ARG A 290 22.24 16.91 5.07
C ARG A 290 21.65 18.24 5.53
N GLN A 291 20.40 18.20 6.01
CA GLN A 291 19.72 19.40 6.50
C GLN A 291 20.41 20.01 7.74
N GLN A 292 20.88 19.16 8.66
CA GLN A 292 21.51 19.59 9.91
C GLN A 292 22.94 20.11 9.72
N HIS A 293 23.69 19.54 8.78
CA HIS A 293 25.14 19.77 8.66
C HIS A 293 25.59 20.43 7.36
N GLY A 294 24.68 20.68 6.41
CA GLY A 294 24.91 21.50 5.22
C GLY A 294 25.94 20.93 4.24
N PHE A 295 26.12 19.59 4.17
CA PHE A 295 27.02 18.95 3.21
C PHE A 295 26.29 18.47 1.94
N THR A 296 27.06 18.28 0.87
CA THR A 296 26.61 17.74 -0.42
C THR A 296 27.14 16.32 -0.66
N ALA A 297 26.64 15.65 -1.68
CA ALA A 297 27.13 14.32 -2.08
C ALA A 297 28.64 14.32 -2.39
N ASN A 298 29.20 15.44 -2.91
CA ASN A 298 30.61 15.56 -3.25
C ASN A 298 31.54 15.61 -2.02
N ASP A 299 30.98 16.03 -0.88
CA ASP A 299 31.73 16.10 0.39
C ASP A 299 31.85 14.72 1.06
N ILE A 300 31.06 13.74 0.61
CA ILE A 300 31.01 12.41 1.22
C ILE A 300 32.20 11.57 0.78
N LYS A 301 32.92 11.00 1.78
CA LYS A 301 33.97 10.01 1.58
C LYS A 301 33.39 8.60 1.60
N THR A 302 32.62 8.22 2.64
CA THR A 302 31.98 6.92 2.79
C THR A 302 30.64 7.06 3.52
N ILE A 303 29.73 6.09 3.26
CA ILE A 303 28.46 5.92 3.96
C ILE A 303 28.45 4.53 4.58
N ARG A 304 27.99 4.40 5.82
CA ARG A 304 27.72 3.12 6.49
C ARG A 304 26.30 3.11 6.99
N LEU A 305 25.57 2.03 6.70
CA LEU A 305 24.18 1.84 7.04
C LEU A 305 24.03 0.68 8.02
N GLY A 306 23.62 0.98 9.24
CA GLY A 306 23.19 -0.03 10.21
C GLY A 306 21.80 -0.51 9.85
N ILE A 307 21.64 -1.83 9.67
CA ILE A 307 20.40 -2.46 9.20
C ILE A 307 19.97 -3.64 10.06
N PRO A 308 18.65 -3.96 10.10
CA PRO A 308 18.15 -5.19 10.71
C PRO A 308 18.31 -6.38 9.77
N ARG A 309 18.32 -7.61 10.33
CA ARG A 309 18.47 -8.87 9.59
C ARG A 309 17.43 -9.07 8.49
N VAL A 310 16.21 -8.55 8.71
CA VAL A 310 15.09 -8.76 7.78
C VAL A 310 15.31 -8.18 6.38
N ILE A 311 16.20 -7.17 6.23
CA ILE A 311 16.52 -6.58 4.93
C ILE A 311 17.87 -7.01 4.36
N ALA A 312 18.73 -7.62 5.18
CA ALA A 312 20.03 -8.11 4.73
C ALA A 312 19.90 -9.14 3.60
N GLY A 313 20.66 -8.96 2.51
CA GLY A 313 20.65 -9.84 1.33
C GLY A 313 19.37 -9.74 0.46
N ARG A 314 18.44 -8.83 0.78
CA ARG A 314 17.20 -8.62 0.00
C ARG A 314 17.06 -7.22 -0.56
N LEU A 315 17.30 -6.21 0.27
CA LEU A 315 17.22 -4.80 -0.12
C LEU A 315 18.62 -4.14 -0.14
N THR A 316 19.68 -4.92 -0.13
CA THR A 316 21.08 -4.48 -0.10
C THR A 316 21.80 -4.72 -1.43
N ASN A 317 21.06 -5.02 -2.49
CA ASN A 317 21.61 -5.17 -3.83
C ASN A 317 22.15 -3.82 -4.32
N VAL A 318 23.28 -3.86 -5.02
CA VAL A 318 23.93 -2.71 -5.65
C VAL A 318 23.81 -2.78 -7.18
N HIS A 319 24.08 -1.68 -7.85
CA HIS A 319 24.02 -1.57 -9.32
C HIS A 319 22.65 -1.98 -9.91
N PRO A 320 21.55 -1.34 -9.48
CA PRO A 320 20.24 -1.66 -10.01
C PRO A 320 20.17 -1.39 -11.53
N VAL A 321 19.55 -2.36 -12.25
CA VAL A 321 19.47 -2.32 -13.72
C VAL A 321 18.20 -1.67 -14.24
N ASP A 322 17.20 -1.49 -13.40
CA ASP A 322 15.91 -0.88 -13.72
C ASP A 322 15.31 -0.13 -12.53
N LEU A 323 14.23 0.60 -12.79
CA LEU A 323 13.52 1.38 -11.78
C LEU A 323 13.07 0.53 -10.57
N GLN A 324 12.55 -0.68 -10.83
CA GLN A 324 12.05 -1.53 -9.75
C GLN A 324 13.21 -2.00 -8.85
N ALA A 325 14.34 -2.38 -9.43
CA ALA A 325 15.54 -2.76 -8.68
C ALA A 325 16.11 -1.57 -7.88
N ALA A 326 16.11 -0.37 -8.46
CA ALA A 326 16.57 0.85 -7.80
C ALA A 326 15.72 1.21 -6.56
N GLN A 327 14.40 1.13 -6.67
CA GLN A 327 13.46 1.36 -5.57
C GLN A 327 13.57 0.32 -4.44
N MET A 328 14.12 -0.87 -4.74
CA MET A 328 14.38 -1.96 -3.79
C MET A 328 15.82 -1.97 -3.26
N SER A 329 16.71 -1.06 -3.70
CA SER A 329 18.09 -0.96 -3.25
C SER A 329 18.25 0.10 -2.15
N LEU A 330 18.62 -0.33 -0.95
CA LEU A 330 18.93 0.56 0.15
C LEU A 330 20.19 1.41 -0.12
N PRO A 331 21.34 0.83 -0.59
CA PRO A 331 22.54 1.63 -0.88
C PRO A 331 22.27 2.68 -1.96
N PHE A 332 21.60 2.31 -3.04
CA PHE A 332 21.23 3.22 -4.12
C PHE A 332 20.29 4.35 -3.65
N SER A 333 19.25 3.98 -2.87
CA SER A 333 18.28 4.96 -2.35
C SER A 333 18.92 5.98 -1.40
N VAL A 334 19.87 5.57 -0.56
CA VAL A 334 20.57 6.46 0.35
C VAL A 334 21.59 7.33 -0.40
N ALA A 335 22.29 6.78 -1.39
CA ALA A 335 23.14 7.55 -2.29
C ALA A 335 22.32 8.61 -3.05
N LEU A 336 21.14 8.26 -3.54
CA LEU A 336 20.21 9.19 -4.18
C LEU A 336 19.75 10.28 -3.21
N ALA A 337 19.38 9.93 -1.97
CA ALA A 337 19.03 10.89 -0.91
C ALA A 337 20.16 11.89 -0.61
N ALA A 338 21.42 11.46 -0.72
CA ALA A 338 22.56 12.34 -0.57
C ALA A 338 22.69 13.36 -1.71
N LYS A 339 22.07 13.11 -2.86
CA LYS A 339 22.27 13.87 -4.11
C LYS A 339 21.06 14.69 -4.55
N ILE A 340 19.83 14.27 -4.23
CA ILE A 340 18.62 15.02 -4.63
C ILE A 340 18.65 16.48 -4.16
N SER A 341 17.98 17.34 -4.90
CA SER A 341 17.78 18.73 -4.46
C SER A 341 16.95 18.75 -3.17
N MET A 342 17.46 19.48 -2.17
CA MET A 342 16.72 19.77 -0.93
C MET A 342 15.81 20.97 -1.22
N ALA A 343 14.76 20.75 -2.02
CA ALA A 343 13.76 21.79 -2.25
C ALA A 343 13.11 22.20 -0.93
N ALA A 344 12.55 23.41 -0.87
CA ALA A 344 11.83 23.94 0.30
C ALA A 344 10.45 23.27 0.49
N ASP A 345 10.38 21.95 0.23
CA ASP A 345 9.19 21.16 0.44
C ASP A 345 8.95 20.92 1.93
N LEU A 346 7.70 21.00 2.34
CA LEU A 346 7.29 20.72 3.71
C LEU A 346 7.71 19.30 4.16
N VAL A 347 7.74 18.36 3.23
CA VAL A 347 8.25 16.99 3.43
C VAL A 347 9.18 16.64 2.27
N PRO A 348 10.51 16.64 2.48
CA PRO A 348 11.44 16.15 1.47
C PRO A 348 11.14 14.71 1.09
N ALA A 349 11.11 14.42 -0.20
CA ALA A 349 10.75 13.09 -0.70
C ALA A 349 11.56 12.75 -1.95
N ILE A 350 11.92 11.48 -2.11
CA ILE A 350 12.43 10.95 -3.37
C ILE A 350 11.24 10.54 -4.23
N ALA A 351 11.09 11.16 -5.39
CA ALA A 351 10.05 10.85 -6.35
C ALA A 351 10.48 9.73 -7.31
N VAL A 352 9.53 9.18 -8.06
CA VAL A 352 9.84 8.18 -9.11
C VAL A 352 10.77 8.75 -10.19
N ALA A 353 10.58 10.00 -10.58
CA ALA A 353 11.42 10.68 -11.55
C ALA A 353 12.89 10.84 -11.10
N ASP A 354 13.13 11.00 -9.80
CA ASP A 354 14.49 11.04 -9.25
C ASP A 354 15.21 9.71 -9.44
N TYR A 355 14.50 8.59 -9.22
CA TYR A 355 15.04 7.25 -9.48
C TYR A 355 15.32 7.01 -10.97
N GLU A 356 14.41 7.42 -11.85
CA GLU A 356 14.57 7.28 -13.30
C GLU A 356 15.81 8.07 -13.79
N ALA A 357 15.96 9.32 -13.36
CA ALA A 357 17.12 10.13 -13.70
C ALA A 357 18.43 9.55 -13.14
N ALA A 358 18.39 9.01 -11.93
CA ALA A 358 19.53 8.45 -11.22
C ALA A 358 20.12 7.20 -11.90
N LEU A 359 19.32 6.41 -12.60
CA LEU A 359 19.78 5.20 -13.33
C LEU A 359 20.80 5.49 -14.44
N SER A 360 20.90 6.73 -14.89
CA SER A 360 21.89 7.16 -15.87
C SER A 360 23.04 7.97 -15.24
N ASP A 361 23.06 8.14 -13.93
CA ASP A 361 24.00 9.02 -13.23
C ASP A 361 25.20 8.23 -12.68
N ARG A 362 26.30 8.20 -13.43
CA ARG A 362 27.54 7.52 -13.05
C ARG A 362 28.05 7.93 -11.66
N SER A 363 27.98 9.21 -11.30
CA SER A 363 28.52 9.68 -10.03
C SER A 363 27.67 9.20 -8.82
N LEU A 364 26.42 8.82 -9.06
CA LEU A 364 25.58 8.20 -8.04
C LEU A 364 26.01 6.75 -7.81
N PHE A 365 26.31 5.98 -8.85
CA PHE A 365 26.84 4.63 -8.72
C PHE A 365 28.20 4.62 -7.99
N GLU A 366 29.08 5.59 -8.28
CA GLU A 366 30.35 5.79 -7.55
C GLU A 366 30.13 6.08 -6.05
N LEU A 367 29.03 6.75 -5.67
CA LEU A 367 28.67 6.97 -4.27
C LEU A 367 28.04 5.71 -3.66
N GLU A 368 27.21 4.98 -4.40
CA GLU A 368 26.66 3.70 -4.00
C GLU A 368 27.77 2.70 -3.65
N GLU A 369 28.83 2.57 -4.48
CA GLU A 369 29.99 1.70 -4.25
C GLU A 369 30.74 2.01 -2.93
N ARG A 370 30.62 3.25 -2.45
CA ARG A 370 31.18 3.72 -1.16
C ARG A 370 30.18 3.63 -0.01
N THR A 371 29.02 2.96 -0.22
CA THR A 371 27.97 2.76 0.76
C THR A 371 27.98 1.30 1.22
N ALA A 372 28.38 1.07 2.47
CA ALA A 372 28.38 -0.26 3.10
C ALA A 372 27.16 -0.48 3.98
N THR A 373 26.73 -1.71 4.10
CA THR A 373 25.63 -2.13 5.01
C THR A 373 26.17 -3.11 6.05
N ASP A 374 25.86 -2.87 7.33
CA ASP A 374 26.27 -3.71 8.46
C ASP A 374 25.03 -4.05 9.31
N LEU A 375 25.01 -5.25 9.87
CA LEU A 375 24.03 -5.58 10.90
C LEU A 375 24.28 -4.71 12.14
N ASP A 376 23.22 -4.12 12.68
CA ASP A 376 23.27 -3.23 13.86
C ASP A 376 22.24 -3.72 14.87
N ASP A 377 22.71 -4.12 16.05
CA ASP A 377 21.86 -4.72 17.09
C ASP A 377 20.85 -3.73 17.68
N GLU A 378 21.18 -2.41 17.74
CA GLU A 378 20.23 -1.40 18.19
C GLU A 378 19.14 -1.17 17.13
N VAL A 379 19.51 -1.20 15.85
CA VAL A 379 18.56 -1.14 14.73
C VAL A 379 17.67 -2.39 14.71
N GLU A 380 18.25 -3.57 14.95
CA GLU A 380 17.48 -4.83 15.04
C GLU A 380 16.46 -4.75 16.18
N ALA A 381 16.90 -4.32 17.38
CA ALA A 381 16.05 -4.21 18.56
C ALA A 381 14.91 -3.18 18.41
N ALA A 382 15.15 -2.10 17.67
CA ALA A 382 14.15 -1.06 17.39
C ALA A 382 13.22 -1.39 16.22
N SER A 383 13.61 -2.34 15.37
CA SER A 383 12.78 -2.78 14.23
C SER A 383 11.75 -3.80 14.68
N ASN A 384 10.52 -3.65 14.20
CA ASN A 384 9.39 -4.51 14.55
C ASN A 384 8.41 -4.66 13.39
N GLU A 385 7.25 -5.26 13.67
CA GLU A 385 6.18 -5.45 12.69
C GLU A 385 5.56 -4.15 12.15
N ARG A 386 5.73 -3.01 12.85
CA ARG A 386 5.14 -1.72 12.47
C ARG A 386 6.13 -0.82 11.76
N SER A 387 7.42 -1.04 11.95
CA SER A 387 8.46 -0.12 11.49
C SER A 387 9.81 -0.78 11.35
N THR A 388 10.63 -0.26 10.44
CA THR A 388 12.03 -0.65 10.27
C THR A 388 12.89 0.56 10.59
N ALA A 389 13.75 0.42 11.60
CA ALA A 389 14.73 1.43 11.97
C ALA A 389 15.95 1.41 11.04
N ALA A 390 16.76 2.45 11.10
CA ALA A 390 18.05 2.50 10.41
C ALA A 390 19.03 3.42 11.15
N ARG A 391 20.32 3.11 11.02
CA ARG A 391 21.40 4.05 11.38
C ARG A 391 22.11 4.47 10.10
N VAL A 392 22.29 5.78 9.94
CA VAL A 392 23.06 6.35 8.83
C VAL A 392 24.29 7.05 9.38
N SER A 393 25.48 6.62 8.96
CA SER A 393 26.75 7.21 9.34
C SER A 393 27.49 7.66 8.09
N VAL A 394 27.99 8.90 8.09
CA VAL A 394 28.68 9.52 6.96
C VAL A 394 30.04 10.01 7.42
N GLU A 395 31.11 9.63 6.73
CA GLU A 395 32.42 10.24 6.83
C GLU A 395 32.59 11.23 5.69
N LEU A 396 32.86 12.48 6.01
CA LEU A 396 33.11 13.53 5.04
C LEU A 396 34.60 13.59 4.67
N ARG A 397 34.94 14.18 3.52
CA ARG A 397 36.31 14.34 3.04
C ARG A 397 37.15 15.29 3.90
N ASP A 398 36.48 16.17 4.67
CA ASP A 398 37.13 17.08 5.65
C ASP A 398 37.42 16.40 7.00
N GLY A 399 37.08 15.10 7.15
CA GLY A 399 37.30 14.29 8.33
C GLY A 399 36.15 14.28 9.34
N ARG A 400 35.11 15.08 9.15
CA ARG A 400 33.90 15.02 10.01
C ARG A 400 33.24 13.64 9.89
N LYS A 401 32.81 13.08 11.04
CA LYS A 401 32.03 11.85 11.12
C LYS A 401 30.67 12.19 11.73
N LEU A 402 29.63 11.96 10.96
CA LEU A 402 28.25 12.28 11.30
C LEU A 402 27.46 10.98 11.39
N SER A 403 26.54 10.88 12.36
CA SER A 403 25.68 9.71 12.47
C SER A 403 24.31 10.08 13.03
N ILE A 404 23.28 9.41 12.55
CA ILE A 404 21.92 9.55 13.03
C ILE A 404 21.27 8.18 13.14
N PHE A 405 20.52 7.95 14.22
CA PHE A 405 19.63 6.81 14.40
C PHE A 405 18.19 7.24 14.15
N VAL A 406 17.50 6.53 13.25
CA VAL A 406 16.10 6.78 12.90
C VAL A 406 15.27 5.57 13.29
N PRO A 407 14.49 5.65 14.39
CA PRO A 407 13.74 4.51 14.92
C PRO A 407 12.55 4.12 14.03
N ALA A 408 12.04 5.05 13.23
CA ALA A 408 10.92 4.81 12.34
C ALA A 408 10.88 5.84 11.21
N PRO A 409 10.46 5.47 10.00
CA PRO A 409 10.33 6.42 8.89
C PRO A 409 9.16 7.40 9.11
N LYS A 410 9.24 8.56 8.49
CA LYS A 410 8.14 9.53 8.39
C LYS A 410 6.94 8.87 7.68
N GLY A 411 5.73 9.10 8.22
CA GLY A 411 4.48 8.50 7.76
C GLY A 411 4.11 7.17 8.44
N SER A 412 4.99 6.63 9.31
CA SER A 412 4.65 5.50 10.18
C SER A 412 3.71 5.91 11.31
N ALA A 413 3.11 4.93 12.01
CA ALA A 413 2.23 5.18 13.15
C ALA A 413 2.92 5.97 14.28
N SER A 414 4.23 5.75 14.51
CA SER A 414 5.02 6.46 15.53
C SER A 414 5.56 7.82 15.06
N ARG A 415 5.64 8.08 13.76
CA ARG A 415 6.06 9.36 13.15
C ARG A 415 5.09 9.76 12.02
N PRO A 416 3.79 9.98 12.32
CA PRO A 416 2.79 10.24 11.30
C PRO A 416 3.03 11.59 10.60
N PHE A 417 2.47 11.75 9.43
CA PHE A 417 2.30 13.07 8.84
C PHE A 417 1.28 13.88 9.64
N THR A 418 1.49 15.19 9.72
CA THR A 418 0.47 16.12 10.19
C THR A 418 -0.63 16.29 9.14
N ALA A 419 -1.77 16.84 9.53
CA ALA A 419 -2.84 17.18 8.60
C ALA A 419 -2.33 18.09 7.46
N GLN A 420 -1.56 19.13 7.79
CA GLN A 420 -0.98 20.04 6.82
C GLN A 420 -0.04 19.32 5.83
N GLU A 421 0.78 18.37 6.30
CA GLU A 421 1.68 17.60 5.43
C GLU A 421 0.90 16.67 4.48
N HIS A 422 -0.17 16.02 4.97
CA HIS A 422 -1.05 15.21 4.11
C HIS A 422 -1.69 16.08 3.02
N GLU A 423 -2.28 17.21 3.39
CA GLU A 423 -2.95 18.12 2.47
C GLU A 423 -1.99 18.73 1.44
N ALA A 424 -0.80 19.15 1.89
CA ALA A 424 0.23 19.70 0.99
C ALA A 424 0.73 18.66 -0.03
N ARG A 425 1.00 17.42 0.42
CA ARG A 425 1.42 16.32 -0.47
C ARG A 425 0.35 15.98 -1.51
N PHE A 426 -0.91 15.93 -1.08
CA PHE A 426 -2.06 15.71 -1.95
C PHE A 426 -2.20 16.83 -2.97
N THR A 427 -2.27 18.08 -2.52
CA THR A 427 -2.48 19.26 -3.37
C THR A 427 -1.36 19.40 -4.41
N ARG A 428 -0.10 19.24 -4.01
CA ARG A 428 1.06 19.32 -4.91
C ARG A 428 0.91 18.41 -6.15
N GLU A 429 0.33 17.23 -5.99
CA GLU A 429 0.19 16.29 -7.10
C GLU A 429 -1.13 16.43 -7.84
N LEU A 430 -2.24 16.66 -7.12
CA LEU A 430 -3.55 16.74 -7.75
C LEU A 430 -3.80 18.07 -8.47
N SER A 431 -3.24 19.17 -8.01
CA SER A 431 -3.35 20.47 -8.73
C SER A 431 -2.79 20.46 -10.16
N LYS A 432 -1.98 19.44 -10.48
CA LYS A 432 -1.51 19.18 -11.86
C LYS A 432 -2.60 18.53 -12.75
N ARG A 433 -3.72 18.12 -12.18
CA ARG A 433 -4.79 17.35 -12.84
C ARG A 433 -6.16 17.99 -12.73
N VAL A 434 -6.47 18.57 -11.59
CA VAL A 434 -7.77 19.15 -11.28
C VAL A 434 -7.61 20.58 -10.76
N SER A 435 -8.69 21.36 -10.75
CA SER A 435 -8.66 22.74 -10.24
C SER A 435 -8.35 22.78 -8.73
N GLU A 436 -7.83 23.91 -8.24
CA GLU A 436 -7.61 24.16 -6.81
C GLU A 436 -8.90 23.98 -6.00
N LYS A 437 -10.05 24.43 -6.55
CA LYS A 437 -11.35 24.21 -5.94
C LYS A 437 -11.65 22.71 -5.77
N ALA A 438 -11.42 21.91 -6.79
CA ALA A 438 -11.63 20.46 -6.70
C ALA A 438 -10.70 19.80 -5.67
N CYS A 439 -9.45 20.23 -5.57
CA CYS A 439 -8.53 19.78 -4.51
C CYS A 439 -9.10 20.09 -3.13
N ALA A 440 -9.57 21.34 -2.90
CA ALA A 440 -10.13 21.77 -1.62
C ALA A 440 -11.42 21.00 -1.28
N ASP A 441 -12.29 20.76 -2.27
CA ASP A 441 -13.53 19.99 -2.08
C ASP A 441 -13.22 18.53 -1.70
N ILE A 442 -12.23 17.87 -2.35
CA ILE A 442 -11.80 16.52 -2.01
C ILE A 442 -11.20 16.45 -0.59
N ILE A 443 -10.36 17.43 -0.21
CA ILE A 443 -9.82 17.53 1.16
C ILE A 443 -10.96 17.67 2.17
N SER A 444 -11.98 18.49 1.88
CA SER A 444 -13.15 18.64 2.73
C SER A 444 -13.91 17.31 2.91
N VAL A 445 -14.08 16.54 1.83
CA VAL A 445 -14.69 15.20 1.90
C VAL A 445 -13.82 14.22 2.68
N ALA A 446 -12.50 14.27 2.54
CA ALA A 446 -11.60 13.40 3.30
C ALA A 446 -11.64 13.69 4.81
N LYS A 447 -11.97 14.93 5.22
CA LYS A 447 -12.20 15.31 6.62
C LYS A 447 -13.57 14.85 7.15
N ASP A 448 -14.52 14.60 6.26
CA ASP A 448 -15.88 14.14 6.58
C ASP A 448 -16.34 13.10 5.54
N LEU A 449 -15.91 11.85 5.76
CA LEU A 449 -16.14 10.74 4.84
C LEU A 449 -17.63 10.33 4.73
N ASP A 450 -18.50 10.79 5.60
CA ASP A 450 -19.95 10.58 5.46
C ASP A 450 -20.50 11.30 4.22
N ARG A 451 -19.78 12.33 3.72
CA ARG A 451 -20.09 13.08 2.49
C ARG A 451 -19.50 12.48 1.24
N LEU A 452 -18.74 11.37 1.35
CA LEU A 452 -18.09 10.74 0.21
C LEU A 452 -19.13 10.19 -0.76
N ASP A 453 -19.21 10.78 -1.94
CA ASP A 453 -19.95 10.25 -3.09
C ASP A 453 -18.94 9.76 -4.15
N PRO A 454 -18.82 8.45 -4.38
CA PRO A 454 -17.91 7.90 -5.38
C PRO A 454 -18.14 8.41 -6.80
N ARG A 455 -19.42 8.62 -7.20
CA ARG A 455 -19.75 9.14 -8.54
C ARG A 455 -19.28 10.58 -8.71
N TRP A 456 -19.52 11.41 -7.68
CA TRP A 456 -18.98 12.76 -7.70
C TRP A 456 -17.46 12.76 -7.78
N LEU A 457 -16.80 11.96 -6.93
CA LEU A 457 -15.34 11.86 -6.90
C LEU A 457 -14.79 11.42 -8.26
N GLY A 458 -15.33 10.34 -8.83
CA GLY A 458 -14.96 9.84 -10.15
C GLY A 458 -15.15 10.89 -11.24
N SER A 459 -16.31 11.59 -11.24
CA SER A 459 -16.60 12.68 -12.20
C SER A 459 -15.63 13.86 -12.09
N VAL A 460 -15.22 14.25 -10.87
CA VAL A 460 -14.24 15.33 -10.66
C VAL A 460 -12.87 14.92 -11.20
N LEU A 461 -12.45 13.68 -10.92
CA LEU A 461 -11.13 13.18 -11.32
C LEU A 461 -11.03 12.79 -12.80
N SER A 462 -12.15 12.52 -13.46
CA SER A 462 -12.17 12.17 -14.91
C SER A 462 -11.98 13.37 -15.83
N ARG A 463 -12.07 14.59 -15.31
CA ARG A 463 -11.94 15.84 -16.10
C ARG A 463 -10.49 16.37 -16.12
N GLY A 464 -9.57 15.71 -15.45
CA GLY A 464 -8.18 16.11 -15.26
C GLY A 464 -7.19 15.55 -16.29
#